data_a8fe94893b24fe459d295fca21792e78
#
_entry.id   a8fe94893b24fe459d295fca21792e78
#
_cell.length_a   1.000
_cell.length_b   1.000
_cell.length_c   1.000
_cell.angle_alpha   90.00
_cell.angle_beta   90.00
_cell.angle_gamma   90.00
#
_symmetry.space_group_name_H-M   'P 1'
#
loop_
_entity.id
_entity.type
_entity.pdbx_description
1 polymer ?
#
loop_
_entity_poly.entity_id
_entity_poly.type
_entity_poly.pdbx_seq_one_letter_code
_entity_poly.pdbx_strand_id
1 'polypeptide(L)'
;GFAGIGYNKAKVGRELKSLDDLWADDLKGKVTVLSEFRDTVGCILLQQGVDISQPIGKAEFEKAVAEVEKRMKDGNIRRIKGNSYIEDLKTGNAVAGIVWSGDLFILRAETEDPNWEFVIPESGGTLWSDNLMVPITSTHRRNAEALMNYYYEPEVAAQVAAYVNYVS
;
A
#
# COMPACT_ATOMS: atom_id res chain seq x y z
N GLY A 1 9.37 1.93 -1.62
CA GLY A 1 8.01 2.22 -2.06
C GLY A 1 7.20 2.96 -1.00
N PHE A 2 5.97 3.32 -1.37
CA PHE A 2 5.05 4.03 -0.48
C PHE A 2 3.72 3.28 -0.43
N ALA A 3 3.07 3.29 0.74
CA ALA A 3 1.66 3.00 0.85
C ALA A 3 0.88 4.28 1.18
N GLY A 4 -0.28 4.41 0.58
CA GLY A 4 -1.16 5.56 0.68
C GLY A 4 -2.54 5.25 0.13
N ILE A 5 -3.27 6.29 -0.28
CA ILE A 5 -4.60 6.15 -0.85
C ILE A 5 -4.50 5.95 -2.36
N GLY A 6 -5.10 4.87 -2.87
CA GLY A 6 -5.34 4.69 -4.29
C GLY A 6 -6.83 4.66 -4.59
N TYR A 7 -7.25 5.32 -5.65
CA TYR A 7 -8.66 5.39 -5.99
C TYR A 7 -8.89 5.71 -7.46
N ASN A 8 -10.08 5.37 -7.95
CA ASN A 8 -10.52 5.77 -9.28
C ASN A 8 -11.37 7.05 -9.17
N LYS A 9 -10.80 8.18 -9.60
CA LYS A 9 -11.44 9.51 -9.47
C LYS A 9 -12.80 9.60 -10.16
N ALA A 10 -12.96 8.97 -11.30
CA ALA A 10 -14.24 8.98 -12.02
C ALA A 10 -15.33 8.19 -11.27
N LYS A 11 -14.97 7.05 -10.64
CA LYS A 11 -15.91 6.24 -9.87
C LYS A 11 -16.24 6.82 -8.51
N VAL A 12 -15.27 7.51 -7.88
CA VAL A 12 -15.44 8.17 -6.57
C VAL A 12 -16.15 9.53 -6.74
N GLY A 13 -15.94 10.22 -7.87
CA GLY A 13 -16.57 11.51 -8.18
C GLY A 13 -15.97 12.71 -7.47
N ARG A 14 -14.90 12.54 -6.69
CA ARG A 14 -14.19 13.60 -5.96
C ARG A 14 -12.73 13.24 -5.71
N GLU A 15 -11.95 14.18 -5.24
CA GLU A 15 -10.59 13.93 -4.75
C GLU A 15 -10.63 13.38 -3.33
N LEU A 16 -9.74 12.41 -3.05
CA LEU A 16 -9.48 11.90 -1.70
C LEU A 16 -8.14 12.45 -1.23
N LYS A 17 -8.09 12.96 0.00
CA LYS A 17 -6.88 13.58 0.58
C LYS A 17 -6.49 13.02 1.93
N SER A 18 -7.45 12.45 2.62
CA SER A 18 -7.28 11.90 3.97
C SER A 18 -7.83 10.49 4.06
N LEU A 19 -7.40 9.73 5.09
CA LEU A 19 -8.00 8.42 5.36
C LEU A 19 -9.48 8.52 5.72
N ASP A 20 -9.92 9.64 6.30
CA ASP A 20 -11.34 9.85 6.61
C ASP A 20 -12.20 9.86 5.36
N ASP A 21 -11.66 10.30 4.24
CA ASP A 21 -12.35 10.25 2.96
C ASP A 21 -12.69 8.83 2.50
N LEU A 22 -11.84 7.83 2.86
CA LEU A 22 -12.12 6.41 2.60
C LEU A 22 -13.30 5.87 3.40
N TRP A 23 -13.58 6.48 4.55
CA TRP A 23 -14.62 6.02 5.45
C TRP A 23 -15.97 6.69 5.22
N ALA A 24 -16.08 7.52 4.20
CA ALA A 24 -17.32 8.21 3.84
C ALA A 24 -18.40 7.21 3.38
N ASP A 25 -19.67 7.55 3.64
CA ASP A 25 -20.80 6.67 3.39
C ASP A 25 -20.97 6.26 1.91
N ASP A 26 -20.61 7.13 0.98
CA ASP A 26 -20.66 6.88 -0.46
C ASP A 26 -19.65 5.80 -0.92
N LEU A 27 -18.61 5.56 -0.12
CA LEU A 27 -17.60 4.52 -0.37
C LEU A 27 -17.82 3.24 0.43
N LYS A 28 -18.89 3.17 1.24
CA LYS A 28 -19.17 2.01 2.09
C LYS A 28 -19.25 0.72 1.27
N GLY A 29 -18.49 -0.30 1.70
CA GLY A 29 -18.39 -1.59 1.02
C GLY A 29 -17.57 -1.59 -0.28
N LYS A 30 -16.91 -0.47 -0.62
CA LYS A 30 -16.12 -0.31 -1.85
C LYS A 30 -14.63 0.00 -1.58
N VAL A 31 -14.21 -0.08 -0.32
CA VAL A 31 -12.83 0.17 0.09
C VAL A 31 -12.12 -1.12 0.44
N THR A 32 -10.88 -1.28 -0.02
CA THR A 32 -9.98 -2.36 0.37
C THR A 32 -8.79 -1.81 1.13
N VAL A 33 -8.21 -2.61 2.03
CA VAL A 33 -6.98 -2.27 2.74
C VAL A 33 -6.00 -3.42 2.68
N LEU A 34 -4.72 -3.13 2.89
CA LEU A 34 -3.64 -4.11 2.79
C LEU A 34 -3.63 -5.05 3.99
N SER A 35 -3.35 -6.33 3.75
CA SER A 35 -3.06 -7.31 4.80
C SER A 35 -1.69 -7.08 5.45
N GLU A 36 -0.81 -6.31 4.81
CA GLU A 36 0.41 -5.83 5.45
C GLU A 36 0.03 -4.82 6.53
N PHE A 37 0.09 -5.29 7.79
CA PHE A 37 -0.42 -4.51 8.92
C PHE A 37 0.38 -3.23 9.15
N ARG A 38 1.68 -3.22 8.84
CA ARG A 38 2.52 -2.02 8.97
C ARG A 38 2.04 -0.88 8.09
N ASP A 39 1.55 -1.19 6.91
CA ASP A 39 0.99 -0.19 6.00
C ASP A 39 -0.40 0.23 6.45
N THR A 40 -1.32 -0.70 6.64
CA THR A 40 -2.69 -0.37 7.03
C THR A 40 -2.77 0.29 8.41
N VAL A 41 -2.17 -0.34 9.43
CA VAL A 41 -2.17 0.21 10.80
C VAL A 41 -1.27 1.43 10.88
N GLY A 42 -0.16 1.46 10.14
CA GLY A 42 0.73 2.62 10.06
C GLY A 42 0.03 3.88 9.54
N CYS A 43 -0.73 3.78 8.46
CA CYS A 43 -1.54 4.89 7.94
C CYS A 43 -2.58 5.37 8.98
N ILE A 44 -3.22 4.46 9.71
CA ILE A 44 -4.18 4.82 10.76
C ILE A 44 -3.49 5.48 11.96
N LEU A 45 -2.31 4.99 12.37
CA LEU A 45 -1.52 5.62 13.42
C LEU A 45 -1.14 7.06 13.05
N LEU A 46 -0.68 7.27 11.82
CA LEU A 46 -0.39 8.61 11.29
C LEU A 46 -1.64 9.51 11.34
N GLN A 47 -2.80 9.00 10.93
CA GLN A 47 -4.08 9.73 11.03
C GLN A 47 -4.42 10.10 12.49
N GLN A 48 -4.04 9.24 13.45
CA GLN A 48 -4.21 9.49 14.86
C GLN A 48 -3.14 10.41 15.48
N GLY A 49 -2.22 10.94 14.66
CA GLY A 49 -1.14 11.85 15.07
C GLY A 49 0.05 11.15 15.73
N VAL A 50 0.19 9.83 15.55
CA VAL A 50 1.31 9.06 16.07
C VAL A 50 2.47 9.07 15.10
N ASP A 51 3.67 9.41 15.55
CA ASP A 51 4.90 9.33 14.78
C ASP A 51 5.38 7.87 14.69
N ILE A 52 5.11 7.22 13.56
CA ILE A 52 5.49 5.83 13.31
C ILE A 52 6.99 5.59 13.11
N SER A 53 7.80 6.63 13.05
CA SER A 53 9.27 6.52 13.03
C SER A 53 9.85 6.22 14.42
N GLN A 54 9.04 6.38 15.46
CA GLN A 54 9.39 6.11 16.85
C GLN A 54 8.77 4.80 17.34
N PRO A 55 9.25 4.24 18.46
CA PRO A 55 8.61 3.09 19.09
C PRO A 55 7.16 3.37 19.44
N ILE A 56 6.25 2.54 18.97
CA ILE A 56 4.81 2.68 19.16
C ILE A 56 4.41 2.01 20.48
N GLY A 57 3.66 2.73 21.32
CA GLY A 57 3.12 2.21 22.57
C GLY A 57 1.98 1.22 22.32
N LYS A 58 1.80 0.29 23.29
CA LYS A 58 0.74 -0.72 23.20
C LYS A 58 -0.65 -0.09 23.06
N ALA A 59 -0.95 0.94 23.81
CA ALA A 59 -2.26 1.63 23.79
C ALA A 59 -2.52 2.29 22.43
N GLU A 60 -1.52 2.91 21.82
CA GLU A 60 -1.63 3.52 20.49
C GLU A 60 -1.88 2.45 19.42
N PHE A 61 -1.15 1.34 19.47
CA PHE A 61 -1.33 0.22 18.57
C PHE A 61 -2.73 -0.39 18.71
N GLU A 62 -3.18 -0.69 19.94
CA GLU A 62 -4.51 -1.24 20.20
C GLU A 62 -5.63 -0.31 19.72
N LYS A 63 -5.46 1.01 19.87
CA LYS A 63 -6.40 2.01 19.36
C LYS A 63 -6.49 1.98 17.83
N ALA A 64 -5.36 1.86 17.13
CA ALA A 64 -5.33 1.78 15.67
C ALA A 64 -5.96 0.47 15.17
N VAL A 65 -5.70 -0.66 15.81
CA VAL A 65 -6.34 -1.95 15.49
C VAL A 65 -7.85 -1.89 15.71
N ALA A 66 -8.29 -1.29 16.82
CA ALA A 66 -9.72 -1.11 17.11
C ALA A 66 -10.42 -0.24 16.04
N GLU A 67 -9.72 0.73 15.45
CA GLU A 67 -10.24 1.50 14.30
C GLU A 67 -10.45 0.61 13.08
N VAL A 68 -9.49 -0.27 12.73
CA VAL A 68 -9.67 -1.24 11.64
C VAL A 68 -10.88 -2.12 11.88
N GLU A 69 -11.00 -2.69 13.09
CA GLU A 69 -12.13 -3.54 13.46
C GLU A 69 -13.46 -2.80 13.34
N LYS A 70 -13.50 -1.54 13.80
CA LYS A 70 -14.67 -0.67 13.69
C LYS A 70 -15.06 -0.48 12.23
N ARG A 71 -14.11 -0.13 11.34
CA ARG A 71 -14.37 0.09 9.92
C ARG A 71 -14.82 -1.18 9.19
N MET A 72 -14.37 -2.34 9.65
CA MET A 72 -14.88 -3.62 9.16
C MET A 72 -16.33 -3.87 9.62
N LYS A 73 -16.63 -3.66 10.89
CA LYS A 73 -18.00 -3.83 11.45
C LYS A 73 -19.00 -2.87 10.81
N ASP A 74 -18.59 -1.63 10.60
CA ASP A 74 -19.42 -0.59 9.98
C ASP A 74 -19.62 -0.84 8.47
N GLY A 75 -18.86 -1.78 7.90
CA GLY A 75 -18.91 -2.13 6.49
C GLY A 75 -18.20 -1.14 5.57
N ASN A 76 -17.37 -0.22 6.10
CA ASN A 76 -16.52 0.65 5.29
C ASN A 76 -15.47 -0.20 4.55
N ILE A 77 -14.70 -1.02 5.28
CA ILE A 77 -13.73 -1.93 4.71
C ILE A 77 -14.46 -3.16 4.15
N ARG A 78 -14.39 -3.31 2.83
CA ARG A 78 -14.92 -4.49 2.15
C ARG A 78 -14.08 -5.73 2.43
N ARG A 79 -12.75 -5.61 2.27
CA ARG A 79 -11.80 -6.71 2.46
C ARG A 79 -10.43 -6.19 2.87
N ILE A 80 -9.72 -7.03 3.62
CA ILE A 80 -8.29 -6.93 3.89
C ILE A 80 -7.62 -7.94 2.98
N LYS A 81 -6.72 -7.47 2.10
CA LYS A 81 -6.05 -8.31 1.10
C LYS A 81 -4.57 -7.97 0.95
N GLY A 82 -3.77 -8.97 0.59
CA GLY A 82 -2.43 -8.77 0.03
C GLY A 82 -2.50 -8.33 -1.43
N ASN A 83 -1.55 -8.74 -2.28
CA ASN A 83 -1.45 -8.32 -3.68
C ASN A 83 -2.74 -8.51 -4.52
N SER A 84 -3.63 -9.41 -4.10
CA SER A 84 -4.91 -9.65 -4.80
C SER A 84 -5.93 -8.50 -4.68
N TYR A 85 -5.64 -7.43 -3.94
CA TYR A 85 -6.53 -6.26 -3.88
C TYR A 85 -6.68 -5.56 -5.24
N ILE A 86 -5.64 -5.65 -6.08
CA ILE A 86 -5.63 -5.08 -7.43
C ILE A 86 -6.79 -5.63 -8.27
N GLU A 87 -7.10 -6.91 -8.13
CA GLU A 87 -8.22 -7.51 -8.86
C GLU A 87 -9.58 -6.92 -8.44
N ASP A 88 -9.76 -6.60 -7.14
CA ASP A 88 -10.97 -5.92 -6.69
C ASP A 88 -11.09 -4.50 -7.29
N LEU A 89 -9.98 -3.81 -7.48
CA LEU A 89 -9.95 -2.49 -8.13
C LEU A 89 -10.26 -2.61 -9.63
N LYS A 90 -9.64 -3.55 -10.34
CA LYS A 90 -9.87 -3.81 -11.78
C LYS A 90 -11.32 -4.12 -12.06
N THR A 91 -11.91 -5.02 -11.29
CA THR A 91 -13.30 -5.48 -11.48
C THR A 91 -14.34 -4.47 -10.98
N GLY A 92 -13.91 -3.42 -10.26
CA GLY A 92 -14.82 -2.43 -9.67
C GLY A 92 -15.52 -2.91 -8.39
N ASN A 93 -15.10 -4.04 -7.83
CA ASN A 93 -15.55 -4.51 -6.51
C ASN A 93 -15.08 -3.56 -5.40
N ALA A 94 -13.93 -2.92 -5.60
CA ALA A 94 -13.46 -1.79 -4.82
C ALA A 94 -13.20 -0.61 -5.77
N VAL A 95 -13.31 0.61 -5.28
CA VAL A 95 -13.04 1.84 -6.04
C VAL A 95 -11.94 2.68 -5.40
N ALA A 96 -11.60 2.38 -4.15
CA ALA A 96 -10.57 3.04 -3.37
C ALA A 96 -9.97 2.10 -2.33
N GLY A 97 -8.84 2.47 -1.76
CA GLY A 97 -8.24 1.73 -0.66
C GLY A 97 -6.88 2.26 -0.21
N ILE A 98 -6.32 1.60 0.80
CA ILE A 98 -4.91 1.72 1.13
C ILE A 98 -4.17 0.78 0.18
N VAL A 99 -3.22 1.29 -0.57
CA VAL A 99 -2.57 0.60 -1.69
C VAL A 99 -1.08 0.93 -1.76
N TRP A 100 -0.33 0.15 -2.51
CA TRP A 100 1.06 0.46 -2.83
C TRP A 100 1.17 1.31 -4.09
N SER A 101 2.06 2.28 -4.08
CA SER A 101 2.20 3.28 -5.15
C SER A 101 2.48 2.64 -6.53
N GLY A 102 3.41 1.69 -6.61
CA GLY A 102 3.77 1.03 -7.88
C GLY A 102 2.61 0.29 -8.53
N ASP A 103 1.78 -0.35 -7.72
CA ASP A 103 0.63 -1.12 -8.20
C ASP A 103 -0.41 -0.23 -8.90
N LEU A 104 -0.58 1.01 -8.43
CA LEU A 104 -1.49 1.96 -9.07
C LEU A 104 -0.99 2.41 -10.45
N PHE A 105 0.33 2.57 -10.62
CA PHE A 105 0.90 2.88 -11.93
C PHE A 105 0.70 1.71 -12.91
N ILE A 106 0.91 0.47 -12.44
CA ILE A 106 0.66 -0.73 -13.23
C ILE A 106 -0.82 -0.84 -13.58
N LEU A 107 -1.72 -0.67 -12.60
CA LEU A 107 -3.16 -0.73 -12.78
C LEU A 107 -3.64 0.29 -13.83
N ARG A 108 -3.15 1.52 -13.74
CA ARG A 108 -3.46 2.59 -14.70
C ARG A 108 -3.02 2.22 -16.12
N ALA A 109 -1.83 1.64 -16.27
CA ALA A 109 -1.31 1.21 -17.58
C ALA A 109 -2.09 0.01 -18.13
N GLU A 110 -2.37 -1.01 -17.32
CA GLU A 110 -3.07 -2.22 -17.74
C GLU A 110 -4.55 -2.01 -18.06
N THR A 111 -5.20 -1.08 -17.38
CA THR A 111 -6.63 -0.77 -17.62
C THR A 111 -6.83 0.35 -18.63
N GLU A 112 -5.75 1.00 -19.08
CA GLU A 112 -5.79 2.20 -19.93
C GLU A 112 -6.71 3.30 -19.36
N ASP A 113 -6.94 3.29 -18.03
CA ASP A 113 -7.83 4.23 -17.34
C ASP A 113 -7.01 5.31 -16.62
N PRO A 114 -6.99 6.57 -17.14
CA PRO A 114 -6.24 7.66 -16.55
C PRO A 114 -6.80 8.14 -15.19
N ASN A 115 -7.98 7.67 -14.80
CA ASN A 115 -8.64 8.12 -13.57
C ASN A 115 -8.11 7.44 -12.31
N TRP A 116 -7.22 6.46 -12.42
CA TRP A 116 -6.53 5.89 -11.25
C TRP A 116 -5.52 6.89 -10.71
N GLU A 117 -5.66 7.25 -9.45
CA GLU A 117 -4.80 8.20 -8.75
C GLU A 117 -4.23 7.57 -7.47
N PHE A 118 -2.96 7.91 -7.19
CA PHE A 118 -2.30 7.61 -5.92
C PHE A 118 -2.01 8.92 -5.18
N VAL A 119 -2.37 8.95 -3.91
CA VAL A 119 -2.18 10.12 -3.04
C VAL A 119 -1.58 9.69 -1.72
N ILE A 120 -0.56 10.42 -1.26
CA ILE A 120 -0.11 10.31 0.13
C ILE A 120 -1.10 11.12 0.97
N PRO A 121 -1.76 10.51 1.98
CA PRO A 121 -2.70 11.22 2.84
C PRO A 121 -2.07 12.45 3.49
N GLU A 122 -2.87 13.45 3.83
CA GLU A 122 -2.40 14.66 4.55
C GLU A 122 -1.70 14.33 5.87
N SER A 123 -2.11 13.25 6.52
CA SER A 123 -1.46 12.71 7.73
C SER A 123 -0.14 12.01 7.48
N GLY A 124 0.23 11.79 6.21
CA GLY A 124 1.40 11.01 5.80
C GLY A 124 1.03 9.61 5.32
N GLY A 125 1.99 8.96 4.69
CA GLY A 125 1.93 7.56 4.26
C GLY A 125 3.08 6.76 4.83
N THR A 126 3.10 5.46 4.62
CA THR A 126 4.23 4.62 5.03
C THR A 126 5.28 4.57 3.92
N LEU A 127 6.54 4.68 4.32
CA LEU A 127 7.70 4.49 3.46
C LEU A 127 8.36 3.17 3.84
N TRP A 128 8.65 2.33 2.86
CA TRP A 128 9.31 1.05 3.06
C TRP A 128 10.39 0.78 2.02
N SER A 129 11.30 -0.13 2.37
CA SER A 129 12.31 -0.66 1.45
C SER A 129 12.43 -2.16 1.63
N ASP A 130 12.50 -2.88 0.50
CA ASP A 130 12.82 -4.30 0.50
C ASP A 130 14.32 -4.51 0.52
N ASN A 131 14.75 -5.59 1.14
CA ASN A 131 16.15 -5.94 1.28
C ASN A 131 16.39 -7.37 0.81
N LEU A 132 17.41 -7.56 -0.03
CA LEU A 132 17.91 -8.87 -0.35
C LEU A 132 18.78 -9.37 0.81
N MET A 133 18.50 -10.56 1.30
CA MET A 133 19.21 -11.14 2.43
C MET A 133 19.68 -12.57 2.14
N VAL A 134 20.86 -12.93 2.67
CA VAL A 134 21.36 -14.31 2.66
C VAL A 134 21.19 -14.90 4.05
N PRO A 135 20.34 -15.92 4.23
CA PRO A 135 20.21 -16.60 5.52
C PRO A 135 21.56 -17.13 6.02
N ILE A 136 21.81 -17.05 7.33
CA ILE A 136 23.08 -17.52 7.93
C ILE A 136 23.33 -19.01 7.68
N THR A 137 22.28 -19.79 7.47
CA THR A 137 22.33 -21.22 7.18
C THR A 137 22.54 -21.55 5.71
N SER A 138 22.65 -20.53 4.84
CA SER A 138 22.82 -20.75 3.39
C SER A 138 24.17 -21.42 3.09
N THR A 139 24.13 -22.50 2.33
CA THR A 139 25.31 -23.21 1.80
C THR A 139 25.79 -22.60 0.46
N HIS A 140 25.03 -21.68 -0.13
CA HIS A 140 25.31 -21.08 -1.44
C HIS A 140 25.50 -19.55 -1.38
N ARG A 141 26.12 -19.06 -0.31
CA ARG A 141 26.32 -17.63 -0.05
C ARG A 141 26.92 -16.89 -1.25
N ARG A 142 27.99 -17.43 -1.85
CA ARG A 142 28.67 -16.79 -3.00
C ARG A 142 27.73 -16.62 -4.20
N ASN A 143 26.87 -17.59 -4.47
CA ASN A 143 25.90 -17.49 -5.57
C ASN A 143 24.83 -16.45 -5.27
N ALA A 144 24.38 -16.35 -4.02
CA ALA A 144 23.44 -15.33 -3.60
C ALA A 144 24.05 -13.91 -3.72
N GLU A 145 25.29 -13.73 -3.26
CA GLU A 145 26.02 -12.45 -3.39
C GLU A 145 26.25 -12.09 -4.87
N ALA A 146 26.54 -13.05 -5.73
CA ALA A 146 26.67 -12.83 -7.18
C ALA A 146 25.34 -12.38 -7.80
N LEU A 147 24.21 -12.99 -7.41
CA LEU A 147 22.87 -12.57 -7.85
C LEU A 147 22.52 -11.17 -7.37
N MET A 148 22.85 -10.85 -6.10
CA MET A 148 22.66 -9.50 -5.58
C MET A 148 23.45 -8.47 -6.38
N ASN A 149 24.72 -8.73 -6.67
CA ASN A 149 25.55 -7.84 -7.46
C ASN A 149 24.98 -7.66 -8.89
N TYR A 150 24.53 -8.74 -9.51
CA TYR A 150 23.89 -8.68 -10.83
C TYR A 150 22.61 -7.83 -10.82
N TYR A 151 21.81 -7.93 -9.75
CA TYR A 151 20.61 -7.10 -9.59
C TYR A 151 20.93 -5.60 -9.57
N TYR A 152 22.10 -5.21 -9.04
CA TYR A 152 22.55 -3.82 -8.97
C TYR A 152 23.34 -3.35 -10.20
N GLU A 153 23.57 -4.18 -11.21
CA GLU A 153 24.09 -3.72 -12.48
C GLU A 153 23.14 -2.67 -13.06
N PRO A 154 23.61 -1.47 -13.49
CA PRO A 154 22.73 -0.36 -13.84
C PRO A 154 21.66 -0.71 -14.89
N GLU A 155 22.02 -1.49 -15.91
CA GLU A 155 21.09 -1.93 -16.96
C GLU A 155 20.02 -2.88 -16.42
N VAL A 156 20.40 -3.79 -15.51
CA VAL A 156 19.49 -4.74 -14.88
C VAL A 156 18.56 -4.01 -13.90
N ALA A 157 19.11 -3.13 -13.07
CA ALA A 157 18.34 -2.34 -12.12
C ALA A 157 17.32 -1.44 -12.84
N ALA A 158 17.69 -0.85 -13.98
CA ALA A 158 16.78 -0.05 -14.81
C ALA A 158 15.61 -0.89 -15.35
N GLN A 159 15.89 -2.12 -15.82
CA GLN A 159 14.84 -3.03 -16.29
C GLN A 159 13.89 -3.44 -15.16
N VAL A 160 14.43 -3.76 -13.98
CA VAL A 160 13.61 -4.10 -12.81
C VAL A 160 12.76 -2.90 -12.40
N ALA A 161 13.34 -1.70 -12.30
CA ALA A 161 12.60 -0.48 -11.95
C ALA A 161 11.46 -0.20 -12.94
N ALA A 162 11.70 -0.36 -14.24
CA ALA A 162 10.69 -0.20 -15.28
C ALA A 162 9.55 -1.25 -15.17
N TYR A 163 9.87 -2.46 -14.73
CA TYR A 163 8.89 -3.52 -14.56
C TYR A 163 8.03 -3.35 -13.31
N VAL A 164 8.66 -3.06 -12.16
CA VAL A 164 7.94 -2.97 -10.86
C VAL A 164 7.30 -1.61 -10.61
N ASN A 165 7.72 -0.55 -11.33
CA ASN A 165 7.23 0.83 -11.19
C ASN A 165 7.35 1.42 -9.78
N TYR A 166 8.24 0.89 -8.96
CA TYR A 166 8.57 1.46 -7.65
C TYR A 166 9.81 2.35 -7.72
N VAL A 167 9.87 3.30 -6.81
CA VAL A 167 11.08 4.13 -6.62
C VAL A 167 12.21 3.23 -6.13
N SER A 168 13.34 3.29 -6.80
CA SER A 168 14.57 2.54 -6.49
C SER A 168 15.68 3.50 -6.06
#